data_3e52bec3c615749b5706897cb0dd1653
#
_entry.id   3e52bec3c615749b5706897cb0dd1653
#
_cell.length_a   1.000
_cell.length_b   1.000
_cell.length_c   1.000
_cell.angle_alpha   90.00
_cell.angle_beta   90.00
_cell.angle_gamma   90.00
#
_symmetry.space_group_name_H-M   'P 1'
#
loop_
_entity.id
_entity.type
_entity.pdbx_description
1 polymer ?
#
loop_
_entity_poly.entity_id
_entity_poly.type
_entity_poly.pdbx_seq_one_letter_code
_entity_poly.pdbx_strand_id
1 'polypeptide(L)'
;MILKNLAIVIAWALPQMAGATVYNVTPADNLSATINKLKAGDELYLADGQYDLTTTLKINCSGDADHLITIAAAEGAKPIIDFRGEANGTNGITVGGQYLYIAGLTIRYAGKKGIWLEKAKYCTLERLDVYGCCDSGIQLRSGGHNTVVNCDSHENFDYQNNGGNADGFADKQGDACPGNVYIGCRAWGNSDDGWDSFQRETDGTPTVYINCITYNNGPATFDMSAHPRVLGVDAGLFADKSLSSIENGGNPNGFKLGGKGTVHNTELYRCLAIGHRSKGFDQNNNAGAMKIINCTAYANNINYGFGNDYAYTLDIHNCISLDAVDSDIKTHKSGTIIQSHNTWLSGFSTSDADFESLDIEGLLLAPRNVDGTLAETLLLHLKSGAENLIDKGMVYDKSNFEGDVIAGYVGYKGSAPDLGCYETDGTASAIIGITDDVRLINPNQPCYDLNGRRVDASYRGIVIQNGRKFFAK
;
A
#
# COMPACT_ATOMS: atom_id res chain seq x y z
N MET A 1 -3.45 -19.27 -13.05
CA MET A 1 -4.87 -19.10 -13.45
C MET A 1 -5.70 -18.52 -12.29
N ILE A 2 -5.19 -17.51 -11.56
CA ILE A 2 -5.76 -17.12 -10.25
C ILE A 2 -6.02 -15.60 -10.13
N LEU A 3 -5.57 -14.77 -11.05
CA LEU A 3 -5.80 -13.32 -11.00
C LEU A 3 -6.68 -12.77 -12.14
N LYS A 4 -7.49 -13.62 -12.78
CA LYS A 4 -8.38 -13.19 -13.86
C LYS A 4 -9.53 -12.26 -13.46
N ASN A 5 -9.73 -11.98 -12.18
CA ASN A 5 -10.87 -11.19 -11.70
C ASN A 5 -10.50 -9.96 -10.86
N LEU A 6 -9.25 -9.47 -10.95
CA LEU A 6 -8.98 -8.13 -10.43
C LEU A 6 -9.40 -7.12 -11.50
N ALA A 7 -10.70 -6.97 -11.69
CA ALA A 7 -11.24 -5.74 -12.20
C ALA A 7 -10.84 -4.68 -11.17
N ILE A 8 -9.92 -3.78 -11.52
CA ILE A 8 -9.83 -2.49 -10.84
C ILE A 8 -11.22 -1.90 -11.04
N VAL A 9 -12.09 -2.10 -10.06
CA VAL A 9 -13.38 -1.40 -10.04
C VAL A 9 -13.03 0.04 -9.71
N ILE A 10 -12.61 0.76 -10.75
CA ILE A 10 -12.76 2.20 -10.76
C ILE A 10 -14.27 2.36 -10.66
N ALA A 11 -14.77 2.74 -9.48
CA ALA A 11 -16.19 3.00 -9.24
C ALA A 11 -16.59 4.24 -10.06
N TRP A 12 -16.84 4.00 -11.33
CA TRP A 12 -17.45 4.96 -12.23
C TRP A 12 -18.88 4.49 -12.45
N ALA A 13 -19.82 5.33 -12.11
CA ALA A 13 -21.24 5.21 -12.40
C ALA A 13 -21.59 3.89 -13.13
N LEU A 14 -21.58 2.77 -12.39
CA LEU A 14 -22.23 1.56 -12.88
C LEU A 14 -23.67 1.96 -13.20
N PRO A 15 -24.24 1.53 -14.32
CA PRO A 15 -25.66 1.76 -14.57
C PRO A 15 -26.41 1.28 -13.34
N GLN A 16 -27.14 2.18 -12.69
CA GLN A 16 -27.90 1.89 -11.49
C GLN A 16 -28.79 0.67 -11.81
N MET A 17 -28.48 -0.47 -11.21
CA MET A 17 -29.25 -1.68 -11.43
C MET A 17 -30.63 -1.50 -10.80
N ALA A 18 -31.66 -1.99 -11.43
CA ALA A 18 -33.03 -1.91 -10.91
C ALA A 18 -33.08 -2.61 -9.53
N GLY A 19 -33.09 -1.83 -8.44
CA GLY A 19 -33.13 -2.33 -7.07
C GLY A 19 -32.01 -1.85 -6.13
N ALA A 20 -30.90 -1.31 -6.64
CA ALA A 20 -29.84 -0.72 -5.83
C ALA A 20 -30.28 0.62 -5.21
N THR A 21 -29.96 0.83 -3.94
CA THR A 21 -30.29 2.07 -3.22
C THR A 21 -29.02 2.88 -2.96
N VAL A 22 -29.11 4.19 -3.25
CA VAL A 22 -28.05 5.14 -2.92
C VAL A 22 -28.41 5.87 -1.63
N TYR A 23 -27.53 5.79 -0.65
CA TYR A 23 -27.61 6.50 0.62
C TYR A 23 -26.59 7.63 0.64
N ASN A 24 -26.98 8.81 1.07
CA ASN A 24 -26.08 9.91 1.35
C ASN A 24 -26.17 10.26 2.82
N VAL A 25 -25.05 10.32 3.52
CA VAL A 25 -24.99 10.64 4.94
C VAL A 25 -24.08 11.83 5.21
N THR A 26 -24.43 12.57 6.25
CA THR A 26 -23.67 13.70 6.80
C THR A 26 -23.21 13.35 8.20
N PRO A 27 -22.32 14.13 8.84
CA PRO A 27 -21.94 13.91 10.23
C PRO A 27 -23.09 13.92 11.25
N ALA A 28 -24.24 14.49 10.88
CA ALA A 28 -25.43 14.52 11.75
C ALA A 28 -26.25 13.21 11.68
N ASP A 29 -25.98 12.35 10.70
CA ASP A 29 -26.71 11.11 10.50
C ASP A 29 -26.12 9.96 11.33
N ASN A 30 -26.92 8.95 11.61
CA ASN A 30 -26.43 7.73 12.26
C ASN A 30 -25.81 6.80 11.22
N LEU A 31 -24.49 6.93 11.01
CA LEU A 31 -23.73 6.16 10.05
C LEU A 31 -23.87 4.65 10.26
N SER A 32 -23.78 4.18 11.51
CA SER A 32 -23.90 2.76 11.86
C SER A 32 -25.28 2.20 11.49
N ALA A 33 -26.35 2.95 11.77
CA ALA A 33 -27.70 2.55 11.42
C ALA A 33 -27.94 2.50 9.90
N THR A 34 -27.27 3.36 9.14
CA THR A 34 -27.34 3.33 7.67
C THR A 34 -26.57 2.14 7.10
N ILE A 35 -25.34 1.89 7.56
CA ILE A 35 -24.55 0.73 7.15
C ILE A 35 -25.31 -0.59 7.39
N ASN A 36 -26.01 -0.73 8.51
CA ASN A 36 -26.78 -1.93 8.82
C ASN A 36 -27.98 -2.19 7.90
N LYS A 37 -28.35 -1.24 7.05
CA LYS A 37 -29.44 -1.40 6.06
C LYS A 37 -28.95 -1.84 4.70
N LEU A 38 -27.65 -1.71 4.41
CA LEU A 38 -27.07 -1.96 3.10
C LEU A 38 -27.26 -3.41 2.67
N LYS A 39 -27.59 -3.59 1.41
CA LYS A 39 -27.75 -4.86 0.72
C LYS A 39 -26.82 -4.89 -0.50
N ALA A 40 -26.65 -6.07 -1.08
CA ALA A 40 -25.87 -6.24 -2.30
C ALA A 40 -26.29 -5.24 -3.39
N GLY A 41 -25.33 -4.51 -3.94
CA GLY A 41 -25.50 -3.45 -4.92
C GLY A 41 -25.77 -2.06 -4.34
N ASP A 42 -26.04 -1.91 -3.06
CA ASP A 42 -26.30 -0.59 -2.46
C ASP A 42 -24.99 0.25 -2.38
N GLU A 43 -25.16 1.57 -2.44
CA GLU A 43 -24.09 2.54 -2.36
C GLU A 43 -24.33 3.51 -1.20
N LEU A 44 -23.32 3.73 -0.38
CA LEU A 44 -23.33 4.71 0.70
C LEU A 44 -22.22 5.74 0.48
N TYR A 45 -22.59 7.00 0.36
CA TYR A 45 -21.67 8.12 0.20
C TYR A 45 -21.67 9.02 1.44
N LEU A 46 -20.46 9.26 1.97
CA LEU A 46 -20.25 10.13 3.12
C LEU A 46 -19.95 11.55 2.63
N ALA A 47 -20.70 12.53 3.09
CA ALA A 47 -20.42 13.94 2.86
C ALA A 47 -19.17 14.39 3.61
N ASP A 48 -18.63 15.53 3.21
CA ASP A 48 -17.52 16.18 3.90
C ASP A 48 -17.84 16.46 5.37
N GLY A 49 -16.82 16.36 6.22
CA GLY A 49 -16.92 16.64 7.64
C GLY A 49 -16.41 15.52 8.54
N GLN A 50 -16.52 15.73 9.86
CA GLN A 50 -16.02 14.81 10.88
C GLN A 50 -17.15 14.01 11.51
N TYR A 51 -17.02 12.69 11.46
CA TYR A 51 -17.92 11.70 12.05
C TYR A 51 -17.28 11.20 13.35
N ASP A 52 -17.69 11.74 14.50
CA ASP A 52 -17.16 11.36 15.81
C ASP A 52 -17.83 10.07 16.30
N LEU A 53 -17.04 9.02 16.46
CA LEU A 53 -17.51 7.72 16.94
C LEU A 53 -16.78 7.35 18.23
N THR A 54 -17.54 6.82 19.20
CA THR A 54 -17.04 6.37 20.51
C THR A 54 -17.10 4.88 20.67
N THR A 55 -17.53 4.17 19.63
CA THR A 55 -17.66 2.70 19.58
C THR A 55 -17.30 2.20 18.19
N THR A 56 -16.90 0.94 18.11
CA THR A 56 -16.57 0.27 16.84
C THR A 56 -17.67 0.44 15.79
N LEU A 57 -17.30 0.91 14.61
CA LEU A 57 -18.14 0.90 13.42
C LEU A 57 -18.07 -0.50 12.77
N LYS A 58 -19.17 -1.26 12.85
CA LYS A 58 -19.23 -2.62 12.30
C LYS A 58 -19.81 -2.63 10.89
N ILE A 59 -19.11 -3.24 9.94
CA ILE A 59 -19.54 -3.44 8.56
C ILE A 59 -19.67 -4.94 8.33
N ASN A 60 -20.86 -5.48 8.57
CA ASN A 60 -21.18 -6.91 8.44
C ASN A 60 -22.08 -7.22 7.23
N CYS A 61 -22.51 -6.19 6.50
CA CYS A 61 -23.24 -6.38 5.23
C CYS A 61 -22.30 -7.00 4.19
N SER A 62 -22.85 -7.73 3.24
CA SER A 62 -22.09 -8.36 2.16
C SER A 62 -22.78 -8.12 0.83
N GLY A 63 -21.98 -7.81 -0.16
CA GLY A 63 -22.35 -7.91 -1.57
C GLY A 63 -22.14 -9.32 -2.10
N ASP A 64 -22.13 -9.44 -3.40
CA ASP A 64 -21.70 -10.60 -4.17
C ASP A 64 -20.81 -10.21 -5.36
N ALA A 65 -20.38 -11.15 -6.17
CA ALA A 65 -19.43 -10.89 -7.26
C ALA A 65 -19.96 -9.91 -8.32
N ASP A 66 -21.28 -9.85 -8.49
CA ASP A 66 -21.94 -9.01 -9.49
C ASP A 66 -22.50 -7.71 -8.85
N HIS A 67 -22.63 -7.65 -7.53
CA HIS A 67 -23.30 -6.60 -6.78
C HIS A 67 -22.50 -6.20 -5.54
N LEU A 68 -21.41 -5.46 -5.73
CA LEU A 68 -20.61 -4.92 -4.62
C LEU A 68 -21.45 -3.94 -3.78
N ILE A 69 -21.17 -3.88 -2.47
CA ILE A 69 -21.63 -2.77 -1.65
C ILE A 69 -20.53 -1.70 -1.63
N THR A 70 -20.89 -0.47 -1.95
CA THR A 70 -19.99 0.68 -1.91
C THR A 70 -20.19 1.47 -0.63
N ILE A 71 -19.09 1.81 0.07
CA ILE A 71 -19.05 2.75 1.20
C ILE A 71 -17.90 3.72 0.92
N ALA A 72 -18.21 4.92 0.46
CA ALA A 72 -17.17 5.82 -0.04
C ALA A 72 -17.42 7.29 0.32
N ALA A 73 -16.38 8.11 0.20
CA ALA A 73 -16.53 9.56 0.19
C ALA A 73 -17.41 9.98 -0.99
N ALA A 74 -18.30 10.94 -0.77
CA ALA A 74 -19.00 11.60 -1.87
C ALA A 74 -17.99 12.31 -2.79
N GLU A 75 -18.39 12.61 -4.03
CA GLU A 75 -17.50 13.28 -4.99
C GLU A 75 -16.95 14.60 -4.42
N GLY A 76 -15.63 14.73 -4.35
CA GLY A 76 -14.93 15.91 -3.82
C GLY A 76 -14.92 16.04 -2.29
N ALA A 77 -15.62 15.15 -1.57
CA ALA A 77 -15.64 15.16 -0.11
C ALA A 77 -14.39 14.49 0.49
N LYS A 78 -14.07 14.88 1.74
CA LYS A 78 -12.98 14.34 2.55
C LYS A 78 -13.51 13.98 3.95
N PRO A 79 -14.37 12.98 4.09
CA PRO A 79 -14.94 12.59 5.37
C PRO A 79 -13.86 12.03 6.29
N ILE A 80 -13.93 12.43 7.56
CA ILE A 80 -13.03 11.97 8.63
C ILE A 80 -13.85 11.18 9.64
N ILE A 81 -13.53 9.90 9.82
CA ILE A 81 -14.07 9.08 10.89
C ILE A 81 -13.10 9.12 12.06
N ASP A 82 -13.49 9.76 13.14
CA ASP A 82 -12.64 10.07 14.28
C ASP A 82 -13.05 9.26 15.51
N PHE A 83 -12.15 8.42 16.00
CA PHE A 83 -12.35 7.55 17.15
C PHE A 83 -11.65 8.04 18.43
N ARG A 84 -11.25 9.33 18.53
CA ARG A 84 -10.51 9.83 19.68
C ARG A 84 -11.22 9.62 21.03
N GLY A 85 -12.55 9.55 21.03
CA GLY A 85 -13.37 9.31 22.22
C GLY A 85 -13.63 7.82 22.50
N GLU A 86 -13.15 6.91 21.67
CA GLU A 86 -13.36 5.47 21.83
C GLU A 86 -12.51 4.90 22.97
N ALA A 87 -13.04 3.92 23.69
CA ALA A 87 -12.30 3.27 24.76
C ALA A 87 -11.03 2.58 24.23
N ASN A 88 -9.98 2.61 25.03
CA ASN A 88 -8.75 1.91 24.71
C ASN A 88 -8.98 0.40 24.56
N GLY A 89 -8.27 -0.23 23.61
CA GLY A 89 -8.43 -1.63 23.25
C GLY A 89 -9.58 -1.92 22.29
N THR A 90 -10.33 -0.91 21.86
CA THR A 90 -11.47 -1.03 20.93
C THR A 90 -11.02 -0.73 19.50
N ASN A 91 -11.42 -1.54 18.52
CA ASN A 91 -11.11 -1.30 17.11
C ASN A 91 -12.04 -0.22 16.53
N GLY A 92 -11.51 0.67 15.71
CA GLY A 92 -12.29 1.70 15.04
C GLY A 92 -13.33 1.10 14.07
N ILE A 93 -12.90 0.59 12.94
CA ILE A 93 -13.78 -0.10 11.97
C ILE A 93 -13.50 -1.61 12.00
N THR A 94 -14.54 -2.41 12.09
CA THR A 94 -14.44 -3.86 11.91
C THR A 94 -15.25 -4.29 10.70
N VAL A 95 -14.60 -4.97 9.75
CA VAL A 95 -15.21 -5.48 8.53
C VAL A 95 -15.28 -7.00 8.60
N GLY A 96 -16.51 -7.53 8.71
CA GLY A 96 -16.82 -8.96 8.66
C GLY A 96 -17.55 -9.39 7.38
N GLY A 97 -17.92 -8.41 6.54
CA GLY A 97 -18.61 -8.63 5.27
C GLY A 97 -17.68 -9.04 4.13
N GLN A 98 -18.27 -9.32 2.97
CA GLN A 98 -17.59 -9.70 1.74
C GLN A 98 -18.08 -8.85 0.57
N TYR A 99 -17.25 -8.75 -0.50
CA TYR A 99 -17.59 -7.99 -1.69
C TYR A 99 -17.96 -6.53 -1.38
N LEU A 100 -17.07 -5.88 -0.64
CA LEU A 100 -17.21 -4.48 -0.24
C LEU A 100 -16.17 -3.63 -0.97
N TYR A 101 -16.59 -2.44 -1.38
CA TYR A 101 -15.69 -1.38 -1.84
C TYR A 101 -15.75 -0.23 -0.84
N ILE A 102 -14.63 0.03 -0.14
CA ILE A 102 -14.52 1.08 0.89
C ILE A 102 -13.46 2.08 0.42
N ALA A 103 -13.83 3.36 0.22
CA ALA A 103 -12.92 4.28 -0.44
C ALA A 103 -12.98 5.73 0.03
N GLY A 104 -11.84 6.43 -0.04
CA GLY A 104 -11.73 7.87 0.11
C GLY A 104 -11.96 8.40 1.52
N LEU A 105 -11.78 7.59 2.56
CA LEU A 105 -12.05 7.94 3.94
C LEU A 105 -10.75 8.19 4.70
N THR A 106 -10.76 9.19 5.58
CA THR A 106 -9.76 9.34 6.64
C THR A 106 -10.28 8.67 7.91
N ILE A 107 -9.49 7.78 8.51
CA ILE A 107 -9.81 7.06 9.75
C ILE A 107 -8.68 7.32 10.76
N ARG A 108 -9.02 7.78 11.96
CA ARG A 108 -7.98 8.16 12.90
C ARG A 108 -8.32 7.91 14.36
N TYR A 109 -7.27 7.78 15.16
CA TYR A 109 -7.31 7.74 16.62
C TYR A 109 -8.17 6.60 17.20
N ALA A 110 -8.22 5.45 16.55
CA ALA A 110 -8.89 4.28 17.11
C ALA A 110 -8.19 3.78 18.38
N GLY A 111 -8.97 3.26 19.33
CA GLY A 111 -8.47 2.73 20.58
C GLY A 111 -7.63 1.48 20.45
N LYS A 112 -7.64 0.88 19.26
CA LYS A 112 -6.82 -0.26 18.86
C LYS A 112 -6.53 -0.13 17.36
N LYS A 113 -6.98 -1.05 16.53
CA LYS A 113 -6.77 -1.02 15.07
C LYS A 113 -7.65 0.01 14.40
N GLY A 114 -7.11 0.73 13.45
CA GLY A 114 -7.90 1.67 12.64
C GLY A 114 -8.99 0.94 11.86
N ILE A 115 -8.60 -0.01 11.02
CA ILE A 115 -9.50 -0.91 10.29
C ILE A 115 -9.05 -2.36 10.53
N TRP A 116 -9.99 -3.21 10.88
CA TRP A 116 -9.77 -4.63 11.07
C TRP A 116 -10.70 -5.47 10.19
N LEU A 117 -10.13 -6.11 9.18
CA LEU A 117 -10.82 -7.09 8.34
C LEU A 117 -10.71 -8.46 9.03
N GLU A 118 -11.80 -8.97 9.57
CA GLU A 118 -11.85 -10.30 10.20
C GLU A 118 -12.66 -11.25 9.32
N LYS A 119 -11.96 -12.18 8.68
CA LYS A 119 -12.55 -13.17 7.75
C LYS A 119 -13.20 -12.55 6.48
N ALA A 120 -12.98 -11.28 6.22
CA ALA A 120 -13.47 -10.60 5.04
C ALA A 120 -12.80 -11.13 3.76
N LYS A 121 -13.56 -11.20 2.67
CA LYS A 121 -13.08 -11.68 1.37
C LYS A 121 -13.58 -10.79 0.25
N TYR A 122 -12.77 -10.70 -0.81
CA TYR A 122 -13.13 -9.97 -2.02
C TYR A 122 -13.51 -8.50 -1.75
N CYS A 123 -12.88 -7.91 -0.73
CA CYS A 123 -13.07 -6.51 -0.41
C CYS A 123 -11.96 -5.66 -1.04
N THR A 124 -12.31 -4.45 -1.46
CA THR A 124 -11.36 -3.44 -1.91
C THR A 124 -11.36 -2.28 -0.95
N LEU A 125 -10.18 -1.94 -0.43
CA LEU A 125 -9.91 -0.70 0.31
C LEU A 125 -9.12 0.22 -0.61
N GLU A 126 -9.62 1.42 -0.89
CA GLU A 126 -8.97 2.33 -1.83
C GLU A 126 -8.91 3.76 -1.31
N ARG A 127 -7.75 4.41 -1.46
CA ARG A 127 -7.54 5.81 -1.06
C ARG A 127 -7.99 6.09 0.39
N LEU A 128 -7.64 5.20 1.29
CA LEU A 128 -7.84 5.40 2.72
C LEU A 128 -6.60 6.04 3.33
N ASP A 129 -6.81 6.93 4.30
CA ASP A 129 -5.79 7.55 5.11
C ASP A 129 -6.03 7.17 6.57
N VAL A 130 -5.16 6.32 7.16
CA VAL A 130 -5.38 5.71 8.47
C VAL A 130 -4.22 6.02 9.39
N TYR A 131 -4.46 6.78 10.48
CA TYR A 131 -3.36 7.20 11.35
C TYR A 131 -3.72 7.42 12.82
N GLY A 132 -2.68 7.48 13.66
CA GLY A 132 -2.80 7.79 15.08
C GLY A 132 -3.56 6.74 15.89
N CYS A 133 -3.64 5.51 15.41
CA CYS A 133 -4.32 4.41 16.09
C CYS A 133 -3.41 3.73 17.11
N CYS A 134 -4.01 3.05 18.11
CA CYS A 134 -3.26 2.43 19.21
C CYS A 134 -2.79 0.99 18.94
N ASP A 135 -2.83 0.55 17.70
CA ASP A 135 -2.38 -0.73 17.16
C ASP A 135 -2.24 -0.53 15.64
N SER A 136 -2.11 -1.57 14.83
CA SER A 136 -1.96 -1.46 13.37
C SER A 136 -3.04 -0.59 12.73
N GLY A 137 -2.66 0.24 11.75
CA GLY A 137 -3.64 1.09 11.04
C GLY A 137 -4.65 0.26 10.27
N ILE A 138 -4.20 -0.62 9.37
CA ILE A 138 -5.06 -1.53 8.60
C ILE A 138 -4.60 -2.97 8.82
N GLN A 139 -5.44 -3.81 9.42
CA GLN A 139 -5.13 -5.23 9.63
C GLN A 139 -6.12 -6.14 8.91
N LEU A 140 -5.58 -7.09 8.14
CA LEU A 140 -6.30 -8.22 7.55
C LEU A 140 -5.97 -9.48 8.35
N ARG A 141 -7.00 -10.21 8.80
CA ARG A 141 -6.86 -11.45 9.56
C ARG A 141 -7.86 -12.48 9.06
N SER A 142 -7.36 -13.64 8.64
CA SER A 142 -8.18 -14.64 7.96
C SER A 142 -8.90 -14.07 6.71
N GLY A 143 -9.64 -14.87 5.98
CA GLY A 143 -10.26 -14.40 4.75
C GLY A 143 -9.31 -14.47 3.55
N GLY A 144 -9.33 -13.50 2.65
CA GLY A 144 -8.43 -13.47 1.48
C GLY A 144 -9.03 -12.83 0.25
N HIS A 145 -8.25 -12.76 -0.84
CA HIS A 145 -8.61 -12.09 -2.09
C HIS A 145 -9.04 -10.63 -1.90
N ASN A 146 -8.50 -9.96 -0.88
CA ASN A 146 -8.76 -8.54 -0.67
C ASN A 146 -7.69 -7.72 -1.38
N THR A 147 -8.08 -6.52 -1.83
CA THR A 147 -7.18 -5.58 -2.50
C THR A 147 -7.12 -4.28 -1.72
N VAL A 148 -5.91 -3.80 -1.43
CA VAL A 148 -5.65 -2.52 -0.77
C VAL A 148 -4.91 -1.64 -1.76
N VAL A 149 -5.55 -0.54 -2.20
CA VAL A 149 -5.02 0.29 -3.29
C VAL A 149 -4.85 1.72 -2.85
N ASN A 150 -3.68 2.28 -3.08
CA ASN A 150 -3.40 3.70 -2.86
C ASN A 150 -3.78 4.21 -1.46
N CYS A 151 -3.63 3.36 -0.44
CA CYS A 151 -3.89 3.69 0.94
C CYS A 151 -2.61 4.17 1.65
N ASP A 152 -2.78 5.07 2.61
CA ASP A 152 -1.75 5.51 3.53
C ASP A 152 -2.08 4.99 4.94
N SER A 153 -1.05 4.47 5.64
CA SER A 153 -1.21 4.04 7.03
C SER A 153 0.02 4.45 7.84
N HIS A 154 -0.15 5.39 8.78
CA HIS A 154 1.00 6.07 9.37
C HIS A 154 0.79 6.53 10.81
N GLU A 155 1.91 6.78 11.50
CA GLU A 155 1.93 7.34 12.85
C GLU A 155 1.03 6.59 13.85
N ASN A 156 0.88 5.26 13.65
CA ASN A 156 0.19 4.40 14.58
C ASN A 156 1.15 4.00 15.71
N PHE A 157 0.70 4.04 16.96
CA PHE A 157 1.55 3.77 18.11
C PHE A 157 0.85 2.95 19.19
N ASP A 158 1.28 1.70 19.36
CA ASP A 158 0.85 0.83 20.44
C ASP A 158 1.60 1.14 21.74
N TYR A 159 1.30 2.27 22.32
CA TYR A 159 1.95 2.73 23.55
C TYR A 159 1.65 1.85 24.78
N GLN A 160 0.71 0.92 24.71
CA GLN A 160 0.42 -0.03 25.78
C GLN A 160 1.36 -1.24 25.76
N ASN A 161 1.83 -1.64 24.59
CA ASN A 161 2.80 -2.71 24.40
C ASN A 161 4.20 -2.17 24.02
N ASN A 162 4.53 -1.00 24.49
CA ASN A 162 5.82 -0.38 24.22
C ASN A 162 6.17 -0.32 22.72
N GLY A 163 5.19 -0.11 21.86
CA GLY A 163 5.34 0.04 20.41
C GLY A 163 5.29 -1.25 19.59
N GLY A 164 5.19 -2.40 20.19
CA GLY A 164 5.47 -3.69 19.52
C GLY A 164 4.34 -4.31 18.69
N ASN A 165 3.26 -3.60 18.33
CA ASN A 165 2.18 -4.15 17.52
C ASN A 165 1.60 -3.17 16.48
N ALA A 166 1.93 -1.89 16.53
CA ALA A 166 1.32 -0.93 15.62
C ALA A 166 2.10 -0.84 14.31
N ASP A 167 1.67 -1.64 13.36
CA ASP A 167 2.14 -1.63 11.99
C ASP A 167 1.35 -0.63 11.16
N GLY A 168 1.90 -0.24 10.01
CA GLY A 168 1.09 0.44 9.00
C GLY A 168 0.01 -0.50 8.48
N PHE A 169 0.43 -1.58 7.87
CA PHE A 169 -0.42 -2.65 7.37
C PHE A 169 -0.04 -3.98 8.01
N ALA A 170 -1.02 -4.70 8.51
CA ALA A 170 -0.83 -6.03 9.08
C ALA A 170 -1.66 -7.05 8.32
N ASP A 171 -1.01 -7.93 7.56
CA ASP A 171 -1.64 -9.10 6.93
C ASP A 171 -1.18 -10.32 7.70
N LYS A 172 -1.68 -10.48 8.91
CA LYS A 172 -1.11 -11.38 9.89
C LYS A 172 -2.13 -12.20 10.65
N GLN A 173 -1.70 -13.37 11.12
CA GLN A 173 -2.46 -14.31 11.94
C GLN A 173 -3.70 -14.89 11.24
N GLY A 174 -4.32 -15.88 11.84
CA GLY A 174 -5.55 -16.50 11.36
C GLY A 174 -5.31 -17.73 10.48
N ASP A 175 -6.40 -18.23 9.90
CA ASP A 175 -6.39 -19.41 9.04
C ASP A 175 -5.68 -19.11 7.72
N ALA A 176 -5.34 -20.17 6.96
CA ALA A 176 -4.78 -20.02 5.63
C ALA A 176 -5.66 -19.10 4.77
N CYS A 177 -5.05 -18.04 4.25
CA CYS A 177 -5.76 -16.98 3.57
C CYS A 177 -5.18 -16.82 2.17
N PRO A 178 -5.93 -17.13 1.11
CA PRO A 178 -5.45 -16.90 -0.25
C PRO A 178 -5.21 -15.41 -0.50
N GLY A 179 -4.20 -15.15 -1.29
CA GLY A 179 -3.53 -13.91 -1.57
C GLY A 179 -4.33 -12.61 -1.49
N ASN A 180 -3.91 -11.75 -0.62
CA ASN A 180 -4.28 -10.34 -0.64
C ASN A 180 -3.29 -9.58 -1.55
N VAL A 181 -3.73 -8.43 -2.08
CA VAL A 181 -2.92 -7.62 -2.99
C VAL A 181 -2.86 -6.19 -2.46
N TYR A 182 -1.64 -5.63 -2.38
CA TYR A 182 -1.39 -4.24 -2.00
C TYR A 182 -0.79 -3.50 -3.19
N ILE A 183 -1.36 -2.37 -3.58
CA ILE A 183 -0.92 -1.60 -4.75
C ILE A 183 -0.77 -0.12 -4.37
N GLY A 184 0.41 0.46 -4.59
CA GLY A 184 0.66 1.90 -4.42
C GLY A 184 0.41 2.41 -3.00
N CYS A 185 0.51 1.55 -1.99
CA CYS A 185 0.29 1.91 -0.60
C CYS A 185 1.56 2.47 0.05
N ARG A 186 1.40 3.33 1.07
CA ARG A 186 2.51 3.87 1.87
C ARG A 186 2.32 3.60 3.36
N ALA A 187 3.42 3.22 4.03
CA ALA A 187 3.48 3.05 5.49
C ALA A 187 4.67 3.81 6.07
N TRP A 188 4.45 4.71 7.03
CA TRP A 188 5.54 5.46 7.66
C TRP A 188 5.26 5.84 9.10
N GLY A 189 6.33 6.01 9.87
CA GLY A 189 6.25 6.53 11.24
C GLY A 189 5.42 5.66 12.19
N ASN A 190 5.12 4.40 11.86
CA ASN A 190 4.43 3.48 12.75
C ASN A 190 5.40 2.97 13.82
N SER A 191 4.92 2.53 14.97
CA SER A 191 5.81 2.12 16.06
C SER A 191 6.49 0.77 15.85
N ASP A 192 5.91 -0.11 15.05
CA ASP A 192 6.50 -1.41 14.69
C ASP A 192 6.81 -1.44 13.19
N ASP A 193 6.25 -2.33 12.41
CA ASP A 193 6.60 -2.55 11.02
C ASP A 193 5.81 -1.66 10.04
N GLY A 194 6.32 -1.49 8.84
CA GLY A 194 5.52 -0.94 7.73
C GLY A 194 4.45 -1.93 7.28
N TRP A 195 4.86 -3.16 6.99
CA TRP A 195 4.00 -4.33 6.79
C TRP A 195 4.42 -5.45 7.72
N ASP A 196 3.46 -6.11 8.38
CA ASP A 196 3.71 -7.29 9.22
C ASP A 196 2.86 -8.48 8.78
N SER A 197 3.53 -9.59 8.40
CA SER A 197 2.90 -10.86 8.05
C SER A 197 3.14 -11.95 9.10
N PHE A 198 3.24 -11.56 10.38
CA PHE A 198 3.54 -12.47 11.48
C PHE A 198 2.49 -13.58 11.61
N GLN A 199 2.94 -14.83 11.55
CA GLN A 199 2.06 -16.03 11.58
C GLN A 199 1.00 -16.03 10.46
N ARG A 200 1.32 -15.43 9.30
CA ARG A 200 0.49 -15.56 8.11
C ARG A 200 0.79 -16.88 7.44
N GLU A 201 -0.22 -17.59 7.05
CA GLU A 201 -0.13 -18.77 6.20
C GLU A 201 -0.84 -18.52 4.87
N THR A 202 -0.32 -19.09 3.80
CA THR A 202 -0.99 -19.08 2.49
C THR A 202 -1.28 -20.51 2.04
N ASP A 203 -2.31 -20.66 1.21
CA ASP A 203 -2.69 -21.93 0.58
C ASP A 203 -1.89 -22.24 -0.69
N GLY A 204 -0.78 -21.54 -0.91
CA GLY A 204 0.00 -21.54 -2.15
C GLY A 204 -0.22 -20.29 -2.99
N THR A 205 -1.30 -19.52 -2.77
CA THR A 205 -1.55 -18.25 -3.43
C THR A 205 -0.81 -17.14 -2.68
N PRO A 206 0.12 -16.42 -3.31
CA PRO A 206 0.96 -15.45 -2.62
C PRO A 206 0.17 -14.20 -2.19
N THR A 207 0.63 -13.55 -1.12
CA THR A 207 0.35 -12.14 -0.88
C THR A 207 1.23 -11.31 -1.81
N VAL A 208 0.66 -10.33 -2.51
CA VAL A 208 1.35 -9.56 -3.54
C VAL A 208 1.44 -8.09 -3.15
N TYR A 209 2.62 -7.50 -3.29
CA TYR A 209 2.88 -6.08 -3.03
C TYR A 209 3.43 -5.44 -4.30
N ILE A 210 2.79 -4.38 -4.78
CA ILE A 210 3.15 -3.71 -6.03
C ILE A 210 3.30 -2.22 -5.79
N ASN A 211 4.45 -1.65 -6.12
CA ASN A 211 4.70 -0.21 -6.02
C ASN A 211 4.35 0.36 -4.62
N CYS A 212 4.66 -0.41 -3.56
CA CYS A 212 4.42 -0.01 -2.18
C CYS A 212 5.67 0.62 -1.58
N ILE A 213 5.49 1.61 -0.70
CA ILE A 213 6.56 2.35 -0.07
C ILE A 213 6.46 2.24 1.44
N THR A 214 7.57 1.93 2.10
CA THR A 214 7.68 1.94 3.56
C THR A 214 8.84 2.82 3.99
N TYR A 215 8.61 3.68 4.99
CA TYR A 215 9.59 4.68 5.39
C TYR A 215 9.59 4.90 6.90
N ASN A 216 10.80 4.87 7.50
CA ASN A 216 11.05 5.25 8.89
C ASN A 216 9.98 4.74 9.88
N ASN A 217 9.59 3.48 9.76
CA ASN A 217 8.79 2.85 10.80
C ASN A 217 9.67 2.52 12.00
N GLY A 218 9.08 2.54 13.18
CA GLY A 218 9.74 2.34 14.45
C GLY A 218 10.74 3.44 14.81
N PRO A 219 10.38 4.74 14.73
CA PRO A 219 11.25 5.79 15.27
C PRO A 219 11.59 5.50 16.73
N ALA A 220 12.76 5.96 17.20
CA ALA A 220 13.22 5.66 18.55
C ALA A 220 12.30 6.22 19.63
N THR A 221 11.66 7.32 19.34
CA THR A 221 10.72 8.00 20.23
C THR A 221 9.54 8.56 19.47
N PHE A 222 8.41 8.74 20.17
CA PHE A 222 7.22 9.42 19.68
C PHE A 222 6.96 10.70 20.47
N ASP A 223 6.63 11.78 19.78
CA ASP A 223 6.04 12.96 20.40
C ASP A 223 4.52 12.81 20.44
N MET A 224 3.99 12.60 21.62
CA MET A 224 2.56 12.43 21.88
C MET A 224 1.93 13.68 22.51
N SER A 225 2.67 14.80 22.60
CA SER A 225 2.23 16.01 23.31
C SER A 225 0.99 16.67 22.69
N ALA A 226 0.73 16.42 21.40
CA ALA A 226 -0.45 16.89 20.68
C ALA A 226 -1.45 15.77 20.34
N HIS A 227 -1.20 14.53 20.77
CA HIS A 227 -2.05 13.39 20.37
C HIS A 227 -3.39 13.43 21.10
N PRO A 228 -4.55 13.52 20.42
CA PRO A 228 -5.85 13.79 21.03
C PRO A 228 -6.30 12.78 22.09
N ARG A 229 -5.97 11.49 21.91
CA ARG A 229 -6.31 10.46 22.90
C ARG A 229 -5.50 10.59 24.17
N VAL A 230 -4.20 10.90 24.03
CA VAL A 230 -3.27 11.09 25.16
C VAL A 230 -3.65 12.32 25.97
N LEU A 231 -4.18 13.35 25.33
CA LEU A 231 -4.73 14.54 25.99
C LEU A 231 -6.18 14.33 26.50
N GLY A 232 -6.83 13.25 26.11
CA GLY A 232 -8.22 12.92 26.40
C GLY A 232 -8.40 11.61 27.18
N VAL A 233 -9.01 10.62 26.53
CA VAL A 233 -9.45 9.35 27.16
C VAL A 233 -8.30 8.50 27.73
N ASP A 234 -7.09 8.65 27.20
CA ASP A 234 -5.91 7.89 27.61
C ASP A 234 -4.95 8.69 28.51
N ALA A 235 -5.29 9.92 28.92
CA ALA A 235 -4.42 10.79 29.70
C ALA A 235 -3.87 10.13 30.97
N GLY A 236 -4.66 9.29 31.63
CA GLY A 236 -4.24 8.55 32.81
C GLY A 236 -3.09 7.57 32.59
N LEU A 237 -2.86 7.10 31.36
CA LEU A 237 -1.75 6.20 31.02
C LEU A 237 -0.40 6.93 30.90
N PHE A 238 -0.43 8.26 30.89
CA PHE A 238 0.73 9.12 30.66
C PHE A 238 0.99 10.10 31.80
N ALA A 239 0.30 9.97 32.94
CA ALA A 239 0.37 10.91 34.05
C ALA A 239 1.80 11.20 34.55
N ASP A 240 2.68 10.19 34.48
CA ASP A 240 4.07 10.29 34.97
C ASP A 240 5.10 10.25 33.81
N LYS A 241 4.68 10.52 32.57
CA LYS A 241 5.56 10.42 31.38
C LYS A 241 5.77 11.79 30.74
N SER A 242 6.95 11.99 30.17
CA SER A 242 7.18 13.11 29.24
C SER A 242 6.54 12.80 27.90
N LEU A 243 5.53 13.58 27.50
CA LEU A 243 4.80 13.33 26.25
C LEU A 243 5.60 13.68 25.00
N SER A 244 6.61 14.54 25.09
CA SER A 244 7.42 14.97 23.95
C SER A 244 8.42 13.91 23.47
N SER A 245 8.64 12.84 24.24
CA SER A 245 9.60 11.78 23.90
C SER A 245 9.24 10.48 24.60
N ILE A 246 8.23 9.78 24.07
CA ILE A 246 7.88 8.42 24.54
C ILE A 246 8.78 7.41 23.83
N GLU A 247 9.51 6.62 24.60
CA GLU A 247 10.37 5.55 24.04
C GLU A 247 9.55 4.52 23.27
N ASN A 248 10.12 4.06 22.17
CA ASN A 248 9.56 3.03 21.33
C ASN A 248 10.43 1.78 21.31
N GLY A 249 9.91 0.69 21.82
CA GLY A 249 10.54 -0.64 21.84
C GLY A 249 10.08 -1.57 20.71
N GLY A 250 9.37 -1.08 19.71
CA GLY A 250 8.98 -1.87 18.53
C GLY A 250 10.18 -2.41 17.76
N ASN A 251 9.97 -3.43 16.93
CA ASN A 251 10.98 -4.07 16.09
C ASN A 251 10.78 -3.65 14.61
N PRO A 252 11.28 -2.48 14.23
CA PRO A 252 10.88 -1.78 13.03
C PRO A 252 11.51 -2.36 11.76
N ASN A 253 10.72 -3.02 10.96
CA ASN A 253 11.08 -3.39 9.60
C ASN A 253 10.21 -2.65 8.57
N GLY A 254 10.67 -2.63 7.34
CA GLY A 254 9.86 -2.15 6.22
C GLY A 254 8.77 -3.16 5.86
N PHE A 255 9.18 -4.25 5.21
CA PHE A 255 8.33 -5.38 4.85
C PHE A 255 8.76 -6.61 5.65
N LYS A 256 7.99 -6.98 6.67
CA LYS A 256 8.19 -8.18 7.47
C LYS A 256 7.32 -9.30 6.91
N LEU A 257 7.96 -10.26 6.24
CA LEU A 257 7.30 -11.19 5.31
C LEU A 257 6.86 -12.51 5.95
N GLY A 258 6.89 -12.64 7.27
CA GLY A 258 6.47 -13.87 7.92
C GLY A 258 6.67 -13.90 9.42
N GLY A 259 6.69 -15.09 10.02
CA GLY A 259 6.95 -15.29 11.42
C GLY A 259 6.70 -16.72 11.90
N LYS A 260 7.43 -17.15 12.93
CA LYS A 260 7.29 -18.45 13.62
C LYS A 260 7.39 -19.70 12.72
N GLY A 261 8.04 -19.62 11.57
CA GLY A 261 8.20 -20.77 10.67
C GLY A 261 6.94 -21.13 9.89
N THR A 262 5.97 -20.24 9.80
CA THR A 262 4.81 -20.45 8.92
C THR A 262 5.20 -20.32 7.45
N VAL A 263 4.52 -21.05 6.58
CA VAL A 263 4.71 -20.96 5.14
C VAL A 263 3.85 -19.82 4.60
N HIS A 264 4.51 -18.72 4.26
CA HIS A 264 3.87 -17.56 3.66
C HIS A 264 4.52 -17.21 2.32
N ASN A 265 3.85 -17.54 1.23
CA ASN A 265 4.31 -17.15 -0.09
C ASN A 265 4.04 -15.66 -0.32
N THR A 266 5.06 -14.93 -0.77
CA THR A 266 4.98 -13.48 -1.01
C THR A 266 5.63 -13.09 -2.33
N GLU A 267 5.08 -12.08 -2.99
CA GLU A 267 5.68 -11.48 -4.18
C GLU A 267 5.70 -9.96 -4.05
N LEU A 268 6.88 -9.37 -4.22
CA LEU A 268 7.08 -7.92 -4.13
C LEU A 268 7.63 -7.40 -5.46
N TYR A 269 6.96 -6.42 -6.03
CA TYR A 269 7.32 -5.81 -7.31
C TYR A 269 7.42 -4.30 -7.16
N ARG A 270 8.56 -3.71 -7.52
CA ARG A 270 8.80 -2.26 -7.48
C ARG A 270 8.50 -1.62 -6.13
N CYS A 271 8.77 -2.35 -5.05
CA CYS A 271 8.59 -1.83 -3.70
C CYS A 271 9.83 -1.09 -3.20
N LEU A 272 9.63 -0.13 -2.32
CA LEU A 272 10.66 0.73 -1.76
C LEU A 272 10.65 0.70 -0.23
N ALA A 273 11.81 0.40 0.39
CA ALA A 273 11.98 0.40 1.84
C ALA A 273 13.11 1.34 2.25
N ILE A 274 12.83 2.35 3.10
CA ILE A 274 13.76 3.43 3.45
C ILE A 274 13.85 3.64 4.96
N GLY A 275 15.09 3.73 5.49
CA GLY A 275 15.39 4.32 6.78
C GLY A 275 14.90 3.55 8.00
N HIS A 276 14.75 2.23 7.93
CA HIS A 276 14.32 1.41 9.06
C HIS A 276 15.49 1.05 9.97
N ARG A 277 15.27 1.16 11.30
CA ARG A 277 16.29 0.77 12.31
C ARG A 277 16.61 -0.72 12.32
N SER A 278 15.79 -1.56 11.71
CA SER A 278 16.03 -2.99 11.54
C SER A 278 16.22 -3.31 10.04
N LYS A 279 15.26 -3.90 9.38
CA LYS A 279 15.47 -4.38 8.01
C LYS A 279 14.51 -3.69 7.05
N GLY A 280 14.96 -3.46 5.82
CA GLY A 280 14.08 -2.98 4.73
C GLY A 280 13.09 -4.08 4.31
N PHE A 281 13.63 -5.23 3.90
CA PHE A 281 12.88 -6.45 3.59
C PHE A 281 13.33 -7.55 4.54
N ASP A 282 12.40 -8.13 5.30
CA ASP A 282 12.71 -9.10 6.36
C ASP A 282 11.98 -10.43 6.16
N GLN A 283 12.74 -11.53 6.05
CA GLN A 283 12.21 -12.89 6.08
C GLN A 283 11.37 -13.15 7.34
N ASN A 284 11.83 -12.70 8.49
CA ASN A 284 11.24 -12.91 9.82
C ASN A 284 10.75 -14.36 10.07
N ASN A 285 11.63 -15.33 9.89
CA ASN A 285 11.32 -16.76 10.07
C ASN A 285 10.19 -17.27 9.16
N ASN A 286 10.00 -16.69 7.96
CA ASN A 286 9.14 -17.25 6.92
C ASN A 286 9.78 -18.53 6.35
N ALA A 287 9.00 -19.60 6.24
CA ALA A 287 9.41 -20.85 5.62
C ALA A 287 8.83 -21.06 4.21
N GLY A 288 8.24 -20.01 3.63
CA GLY A 288 7.62 -20.03 2.30
C GLY A 288 8.54 -19.56 1.18
N ALA A 289 7.94 -19.38 0.00
CA ALA A 289 8.58 -18.80 -1.17
C ALA A 289 8.40 -17.26 -1.18
N MET A 290 9.50 -16.54 -1.34
CA MET A 290 9.51 -15.09 -1.43
C MET A 290 10.11 -14.69 -2.77
N LYS A 291 9.39 -13.87 -3.55
CA LYS A 291 9.84 -13.31 -4.82
C LYS A 291 9.97 -11.80 -4.68
N ILE A 292 11.14 -11.23 -5.00
CA ILE A 292 11.43 -9.81 -4.86
C ILE A 292 12.06 -9.30 -6.16
N ILE A 293 11.34 -8.45 -6.86
CA ILE A 293 11.66 -8.07 -8.22
C ILE A 293 11.64 -6.56 -8.36
N ASN A 294 12.72 -5.99 -8.91
CA ASN A 294 12.82 -4.54 -9.12
C ASN A 294 12.49 -3.72 -7.85
N CYS A 295 12.99 -4.14 -6.70
CA CYS A 295 12.79 -3.41 -5.45
C CYS A 295 14.03 -2.59 -5.09
N THR A 296 13.84 -1.51 -4.33
CA THR A 296 14.92 -0.68 -3.79
C THR A 296 14.87 -0.64 -2.28
N ALA A 297 16.02 -0.85 -1.64
CA ALA A 297 16.21 -0.66 -0.21
C ALA A 297 17.30 0.39 0.02
N TYR A 298 17.00 1.42 0.81
CA TYR A 298 17.88 2.55 1.05
C TYR A 298 17.98 2.88 2.54
N ALA A 299 19.20 3.00 3.04
CA ALA A 299 19.53 3.48 4.39
C ALA A 299 18.84 2.70 5.54
N ASN A 300 18.55 1.41 5.36
CA ASN A 300 18.09 0.57 6.46
C ASN A 300 19.30 -0.03 7.21
N ASN A 301 19.11 -0.53 8.42
CA ASN A 301 20.21 -1.23 9.09
C ASN A 301 20.68 -2.44 8.27
N ILE A 302 19.75 -3.29 7.83
CA ILE A 302 19.99 -4.32 6.81
C ILE A 302 18.99 -4.09 5.69
N ASN A 303 19.45 -3.90 4.45
CA ASN A 303 18.54 -3.64 3.35
C ASN A 303 17.69 -4.88 3.02
N TYR A 304 18.30 -6.07 2.90
CA TYR A 304 17.63 -7.33 2.58
C TYR A 304 18.01 -8.41 3.61
N GLY A 305 17.11 -8.71 4.56
CA GLY A 305 17.37 -9.57 5.72
C GLY A 305 16.74 -10.96 5.63
N PHE A 306 17.42 -11.93 5.03
CA PHE A 306 16.99 -13.32 4.86
C PHE A 306 17.91 -14.30 5.62
N GLY A 307 18.39 -13.90 6.79
CA GLY A 307 19.39 -14.65 7.57
C GLY A 307 18.82 -15.60 8.63
N ASN A 308 17.52 -15.82 8.70
CA ASN A 308 16.92 -16.71 9.68
C ASN A 308 17.06 -18.18 9.28
N ASP A 309 17.29 -19.07 10.27
CA ASP A 309 17.48 -20.52 10.06
C ASP A 309 16.15 -21.24 9.83
N TYR A 310 15.59 -21.05 8.65
CA TYR A 310 14.42 -21.75 8.15
C TYR A 310 14.67 -22.19 6.71
N ALA A 311 14.07 -23.30 6.29
CA ALA A 311 14.04 -23.68 4.88
C ALA A 311 13.05 -22.77 4.14
N TYR A 312 13.55 -21.96 3.21
CA TYR A 312 12.77 -21.05 2.38
C TYR A 312 13.31 -20.99 0.97
N THR A 313 12.53 -20.43 0.04
CA THR A 313 13.01 -20.05 -1.28
C THR A 313 12.98 -18.53 -1.42
N LEU A 314 14.08 -17.95 -1.88
CA LEU A 314 14.19 -16.54 -2.22
C LEU A 314 14.54 -16.40 -3.71
N ASP A 315 13.65 -15.81 -4.48
CA ASP A 315 13.81 -15.47 -5.89
C ASP A 315 13.93 -13.95 -5.99
N ILE A 316 15.17 -13.40 -6.13
CA ILE A 316 15.43 -11.97 -6.00
C ILE A 316 16.27 -11.44 -7.15
N HIS A 317 15.71 -10.47 -7.91
CA HIS A 317 16.32 -9.94 -9.12
C HIS A 317 16.09 -8.44 -9.30
N ASN A 318 17.02 -7.81 -10.02
CA ASN A 318 16.95 -6.40 -10.41
C ASN A 318 16.81 -5.42 -9.24
N CYS A 319 17.35 -5.77 -8.08
CA CYS A 319 17.18 -4.99 -6.87
C CYS A 319 18.37 -4.07 -6.60
N ILE A 320 18.06 -2.90 -6.04
CA ILE A 320 19.05 -1.94 -5.55
C ILE A 320 19.13 -2.02 -4.02
N SER A 321 20.36 -2.12 -3.50
CA SER A 321 20.72 -1.82 -2.11
C SER A 321 21.63 -0.59 -2.12
N LEU A 322 21.25 0.44 -1.36
CA LEU A 322 22.01 1.67 -1.19
C LEU A 322 22.13 2.00 0.30
N ASP A 323 23.33 2.38 0.75
CA ASP A 323 23.63 2.87 2.10
C ASP A 323 23.10 2.01 3.24
N ALA A 324 23.17 0.69 3.12
CA ALA A 324 22.89 -0.20 4.25
C ALA A 324 23.87 0.07 5.40
N VAL A 325 23.37 0.24 6.63
CA VAL A 325 24.24 0.52 7.80
C VAL A 325 25.11 -0.69 8.16
N ASP A 326 24.54 -1.90 8.14
CA ASP A 326 25.23 -3.16 8.48
C ASP A 326 25.46 -4.03 7.25
N SER A 327 24.44 -4.28 6.42
CA SER A 327 24.59 -5.19 5.26
C SER A 327 23.57 -4.92 4.17
N ASP A 328 24.03 -5.05 2.92
CA ASP A 328 23.15 -5.04 1.73
C ASP A 328 22.18 -6.21 1.78
N ILE A 329 22.70 -7.42 2.00
CA ILE A 329 21.90 -8.63 2.09
C ILE A 329 22.48 -9.59 3.15
N LYS A 330 21.59 -10.23 3.91
CA LYS A 330 21.93 -11.41 4.75
C LYS A 330 21.08 -12.58 4.32
N THR A 331 21.71 -13.74 4.11
CA THR A 331 21.03 -15.01 3.79
C THR A 331 21.49 -16.10 4.74
N HIS A 332 20.72 -17.19 4.84
CA HIS A 332 21.08 -18.37 5.61
C HIS A 332 21.25 -19.59 4.70
N LYS A 333 22.14 -20.51 5.10
CA LYS A 333 22.43 -21.75 4.34
C LYS A 333 21.23 -22.69 4.17
N SER A 334 20.20 -22.53 5.02
CA SER A 334 18.94 -23.28 4.93
C SER A 334 18.03 -22.79 3.82
N GLY A 335 18.30 -21.59 3.28
CA GLY A 335 17.53 -21.01 2.17
C GLY A 335 18.05 -21.47 0.81
N THR A 336 17.13 -21.64 -0.14
CA THR A 336 17.44 -21.74 -1.56
C THR A 336 17.36 -20.36 -2.18
N ILE A 337 18.50 -19.82 -2.64
CA ILE A 337 18.60 -18.47 -3.16
C ILE A 337 18.78 -18.52 -4.67
N ILE A 338 17.85 -17.89 -5.40
CA ILE A 338 17.90 -17.66 -6.84
C ILE A 338 18.01 -16.15 -7.05
N GLN A 339 19.15 -15.68 -7.55
CA GLN A 339 19.38 -14.24 -7.66
C GLN A 339 20.21 -13.86 -8.87
N SER A 340 19.93 -12.68 -9.43
CA SER A 340 20.73 -12.07 -10.49
C SER A 340 20.46 -10.56 -10.60
N HIS A 341 21.35 -9.82 -11.23
CA HIS A 341 21.20 -8.39 -11.53
C HIS A 341 20.82 -7.54 -10.30
N ASN A 342 21.46 -7.82 -9.16
CA ASN A 342 21.31 -7.05 -7.93
C ASN A 342 22.61 -6.30 -7.64
N THR A 343 22.53 -5.10 -7.04
CA THR A 343 23.70 -4.23 -6.85
C THR A 343 24.79 -4.79 -5.92
N TRP A 344 24.49 -5.77 -5.09
CA TRP A 344 25.48 -6.48 -4.25
C TRP A 344 26.19 -7.63 -4.97
N LEU A 345 25.87 -7.90 -6.21
CA LEU A 345 26.50 -8.95 -7.01
C LEU A 345 27.66 -8.40 -7.84
N SER A 346 28.65 -9.25 -8.12
CA SER A 346 29.77 -8.89 -9.00
C SER A 346 29.31 -8.42 -10.37
N GLY A 347 29.82 -7.30 -10.81
CA GLY A 347 29.45 -6.66 -12.07
C GLY A 347 28.38 -5.58 -11.95
N PHE A 348 27.81 -5.40 -10.76
CA PHE A 348 26.89 -4.30 -10.47
C PHE A 348 27.43 -3.48 -9.29
N SER A 349 27.11 -2.21 -9.28
CA SER A 349 27.42 -1.31 -8.17
C SER A 349 26.51 -0.10 -8.24
N THR A 350 26.26 0.52 -7.09
CA THR A 350 25.49 1.76 -6.98
C THR A 350 26.13 2.70 -5.97
N SER A 351 25.88 3.98 -6.15
CA SER A 351 26.31 5.06 -5.26
C SER A 351 25.28 6.20 -5.32
N ASP A 352 25.39 7.15 -4.39
CA ASP A 352 24.56 8.37 -4.37
C ASP A 352 24.56 9.14 -5.71
N ALA A 353 25.68 9.07 -6.43
CA ALA A 353 25.85 9.77 -7.71
C ALA A 353 24.91 9.26 -8.81
N ASP A 354 24.40 8.05 -8.67
CA ASP A 354 23.53 7.41 -9.65
C ASP A 354 22.07 7.91 -9.60
N PHE A 355 21.70 8.66 -8.55
CA PHE A 355 20.30 9.05 -8.30
C PHE A 355 20.06 10.55 -8.48
N GLU A 356 18.88 10.91 -9.00
CA GLU A 356 18.44 12.29 -9.18
C GLU A 356 18.28 13.01 -7.83
N SER A 357 17.74 12.32 -6.83
CA SER A 357 17.59 12.82 -5.47
C SER A 357 17.62 11.68 -4.45
N LEU A 358 18.25 11.93 -3.31
CA LEU A 358 18.19 11.12 -2.10
C LEU A 358 17.51 11.89 -0.95
N ASP A 359 16.95 13.07 -1.23
CA ASP A 359 16.21 13.86 -0.26
C ASP A 359 14.83 13.21 0.00
N ILE A 360 14.71 12.60 1.15
CA ILE A 360 13.52 11.85 1.55
C ILE A 360 12.42 12.80 2.02
N GLU A 361 12.81 13.85 2.76
CA GLU A 361 11.86 14.82 3.31
C GLU A 361 11.24 15.67 2.18
N GLY A 362 9.93 15.68 2.11
CA GLY A 362 9.21 16.44 1.10
C GLY A 362 8.98 15.71 -0.22
N LEU A 363 9.82 14.75 -0.61
CA LEU A 363 9.60 13.95 -1.82
C LEU A 363 8.75 12.71 -1.53
N LEU A 364 9.10 11.96 -0.49
CA LEU A 364 8.40 10.70 -0.15
C LEU A 364 6.94 10.93 0.27
N LEU A 365 6.66 12.02 0.99
CA LEU A 365 5.34 12.39 1.46
C LEU A 365 4.62 13.36 0.51
N ALA A 366 5.06 13.47 -0.73
CA ALA A 366 4.37 14.27 -1.74
C ALA A 366 2.87 13.90 -1.79
N PRO A 367 1.99 14.89 -1.93
CA PRO A 367 0.56 14.62 -2.06
C PRO A 367 0.30 13.64 -3.20
N ARG A 368 -0.63 12.72 -2.99
CA ARG A 368 -1.07 11.81 -4.05
C ARG A 368 -1.71 12.58 -5.21
N ASN A 369 -1.63 11.99 -6.39
CA ASN A 369 -2.38 12.47 -7.55
C ASN A 369 -3.90 12.43 -7.27
N VAL A 370 -4.69 13.14 -8.07
CA VAL A 370 -6.15 13.22 -7.92
C VAL A 370 -6.81 11.84 -7.99
N ASP A 371 -6.25 10.92 -8.75
CA ASP A 371 -6.72 9.53 -8.86
C ASP A 371 -6.26 8.63 -7.70
N GLY A 372 -5.51 9.19 -6.74
CA GLY A 372 -4.98 8.48 -5.58
C GLY A 372 -3.64 7.79 -5.81
N THR A 373 -3.12 7.76 -7.04
CA THR A 373 -1.80 7.16 -7.31
C THR A 373 -0.67 7.96 -6.64
N LEU A 374 0.49 7.32 -6.48
CA LEU A 374 1.68 7.99 -5.97
C LEU A 374 2.09 9.12 -6.93
N ALA A 375 2.44 10.28 -6.37
CA ALA A 375 3.02 11.35 -7.16
C ALA A 375 4.39 10.92 -7.70
N GLU A 376 4.67 11.30 -8.92
CA GLU A 376 6.00 11.14 -9.50
C GLU A 376 6.95 12.12 -8.82
N THR A 377 8.03 11.62 -8.27
CA THR A 377 9.08 12.42 -7.58
C THR A 377 10.44 12.05 -8.14
N LEU A 378 11.48 12.78 -7.76
CA LEU A 378 12.86 12.46 -8.18
C LEU A 378 13.58 11.54 -7.18
N LEU A 379 12.96 11.23 -6.05
CA LEU A 379 13.56 10.40 -5.01
C LEU A 379 13.90 9.01 -5.56
N LEU A 380 15.18 8.64 -5.46
CA LEU A 380 15.72 7.34 -5.91
C LEU A 380 15.46 6.99 -7.38
N HIS A 381 15.15 7.99 -8.23
CA HIS A 381 15.16 7.81 -9.68
C HIS A 381 16.60 7.86 -10.18
N LEU A 382 16.94 6.97 -11.11
CA LEU A 382 18.27 6.91 -11.69
C LEU A 382 18.53 8.12 -12.60
N LYS A 383 19.73 8.71 -12.50
CA LYS A 383 20.21 9.68 -13.47
C LYS A 383 20.52 9.02 -14.79
N SER A 384 20.39 9.74 -15.87
CA SER A 384 20.73 9.27 -17.24
C SER A 384 22.16 8.74 -17.40
N GLY A 385 23.06 9.10 -16.48
CA GLY A 385 24.45 8.62 -16.45
C GLY A 385 24.67 7.32 -15.65
N ALA A 386 23.64 6.75 -15.05
CA ALA A 386 23.74 5.51 -14.27
C ALA A 386 23.79 4.27 -15.18
N GLU A 387 24.80 4.23 -16.08
CA GLU A 387 24.93 3.22 -17.15
C GLU A 387 25.03 1.77 -16.63
N ASN A 388 25.43 1.59 -15.36
CA ASN A 388 25.52 0.27 -14.73
C ASN A 388 24.17 -0.26 -14.23
N LEU A 389 23.14 0.57 -14.21
CA LEU A 389 21.84 0.28 -13.60
C LEU A 389 20.71 0.38 -14.63
N ILE A 390 20.79 1.32 -15.58
CA ILE A 390 19.79 1.53 -16.62
C ILE A 390 19.89 0.46 -17.69
N ASP A 391 18.79 -0.16 -18.06
CA ASP A 391 18.71 -1.25 -19.06
C ASP A 391 19.61 -2.46 -18.71
N LYS A 392 19.86 -2.72 -17.44
CA LYS A 392 20.76 -3.79 -16.99
C LYS A 392 20.05 -4.91 -16.23
N GLY A 393 18.75 -4.83 -16.08
CA GLY A 393 17.98 -5.85 -15.39
C GLY A 393 17.75 -7.10 -16.24
N MET A 394 17.45 -8.19 -15.56
CA MET A 394 16.95 -9.41 -16.15
C MET A 394 15.57 -9.17 -16.75
N VAL A 395 15.40 -9.51 -18.01
CA VAL A 395 14.10 -9.43 -18.68
C VAL A 395 13.22 -10.59 -18.24
N TYR A 396 12.04 -10.27 -17.72
CA TYR A 396 11.04 -11.29 -17.39
C TYR A 396 10.25 -11.72 -18.63
N ASP A 397 9.88 -12.98 -18.66
CA ASP A 397 8.89 -13.45 -19.61
C ASP A 397 7.52 -12.85 -19.27
N LYS A 398 7.12 -11.84 -20.04
CA LYS A 398 5.83 -11.14 -19.85
C LYS A 398 4.62 -12.08 -19.97
N SER A 399 4.77 -13.23 -20.63
CA SER A 399 3.69 -14.21 -20.76
C SER A 399 3.29 -14.82 -19.41
N ASN A 400 4.19 -14.81 -18.43
CA ASN A 400 3.88 -15.25 -17.06
C ASN A 400 2.90 -14.31 -16.33
N PHE A 401 2.73 -13.09 -16.84
CA PHE A 401 1.90 -12.04 -16.25
C PHE A 401 0.74 -11.61 -17.17
N GLU A 402 0.58 -12.23 -18.34
CA GLU A 402 -0.43 -11.85 -19.32
C GLU A 402 -1.84 -11.98 -18.74
N GLY A 403 -2.58 -10.86 -18.71
CA GLY A 403 -3.91 -10.77 -18.10
C GLY A 403 -3.89 -10.60 -16.57
N ASP A 404 -2.72 -10.36 -15.99
CA ASP A 404 -2.53 -10.10 -14.58
C ASP A 404 -2.35 -8.59 -14.30
N VAL A 405 -2.81 -8.13 -13.13
CA VAL A 405 -2.57 -6.77 -12.63
C VAL A 405 -1.07 -6.46 -12.60
N ILE A 406 -0.25 -7.42 -12.25
CA ILE A 406 1.21 -7.30 -12.16
C ILE A 406 1.81 -6.89 -13.52
N ALA A 407 1.25 -7.36 -14.63
CA ALA A 407 1.76 -7.06 -15.98
C ALA A 407 1.86 -5.57 -16.27
N GLY A 408 0.93 -4.78 -15.73
CA GLY A 408 0.93 -3.32 -15.86
C GLY A 408 2.06 -2.62 -15.08
N TYR A 409 2.59 -3.27 -14.05
CA TYR A 409 3.61 -2.70 -13.15
C TYR A 409 5.02 -3.25 -13.37
N VAL A 410 5.18 -4.42 -13.99
CA VAL A 410 6.49 -4.99 -14.32
C VAL A 410 6.97 -4.64 -15.73
N GLY A 411 6.21 -3.83 -16.44
CA GLY A 411 6.62 -3.26 -17.71
C GLY A 411 7.89 -2.42 -17.55
N TYR A 412 8.75 -2.40 -18.56
CA TYR A 412 9.96 -1.59 -18.58
C TYR A 412 10.03 -0.74 -19.83
N LYS A 413 10.82 0.33 -19.75
CA LYS A 413 11.20 1.19 -20.86
C LYS A 413 12.60 0.78 -21.32
N GLY A 414 12.97 1.11 -22.58
CA GLY A 414 14.31 0.75 -23.07
C GLY A 414 14.46 -0.71 -23.51
N SER A 415 15.69 -1.23 -23.45
CA SER A 415 16.08 -2.57 -23.96
C SER A 415 15.91 -3.68 -22.93
N ALA A 416 15.92 -3.35 -21.65
CA ALA A 416 15.74 -4.24 -20.52
C ALA A 416 15.19 -3.43 -19.32
N PRO A 417 14.72 -4.07 -18.24
CA PRO A 417 14.38 -3.35 -17.02
C PRO A 417 15.57 -2.61 -16.43
N ASP A 418 15.33 -1.44 -15.84
CA ASP A 418 16.31 -0.81 -14.96
C ASP A 418 16.43 -1.62 -13.66
N LEU A 419 17.53 -1.47 -12.93
CA LEU A 419 17.59 -1.97 -11.58
C LEU A 419 16.80 -1.05 -10.63
N GLY A 420 16.18 -1.64 -9.60
CA GLY A 420 15.41 -0.89 -8.62
C GLY A 420 13.94 -0.69 -9.00
N CYS A 421 13.25 0.15 -8.21
CA CYS A 421 11.79 0.25 -8.27
C CYS A 421 11.27 1.21 -9.36
N TYR A 422 12.11 2.05 -9.93
CA TYR A 422 11.72 3.02 -10.94
C TYR A 422 12.38 2.75 -12.28
N GLU A 423 11.70 3.11 -13.36
CA GLU A 423 12.22 3.06 -14.74
C GLU A 423 12.57 4.45 -15.24
N THR A 424 13.70 4.57 -15.90
CA THR A 424 14.08 5.76 -16.64
C THR A 424 13.59 5.69 -18.09
N ASP A 425 13.47 6.83 -18.75
CA ASP A 425 13.08 6.85 -20.17
C ASP A 425 14.25 6.51 -21.12
N GLY A 426 15.42 6.08 -20.58
CA GLY A 426 16.61 5.73 -21.37
C GLY A 426 17.26 6.91 -22.13
N THR A 427 16.66 8.08 -22.09
CA THR A 427 17.18 9.32 -22.68
C THR A 427 17.23 10.40 -21.59
N ALA A 428 18.31 11.14 -21.57
CA ALA A 428 18.53 12.25 -20.65
C ALA A 428 17.27 13.08 -20.46
N SER A 429 16.81 13.15 -19.20
CA SER A 429 15.89 14.15 -18.65
C SER A 429 15.06 14.89 -19.69
N ALA A 430 14.01 14.26 -20.15
CA ALA A 430 12.83 15.03 -20.41
C ALA A 430 11.81 14.56 -19.37
N ILE A 431 11.41 15.43 -18.48
CA ILE A 431 10.03 15.39 -18.00
C ILE A 431 9.23 15.33 -19.29
N ILE A 432 8.94 14.13 -19.76
CA ILE A 432 7.91 13.95 -20.76
C ILE A 432 6.61 14.16 -20.00
N GLY A 433 6.38 15.42 -19.68
CA GLY A 433 5.03 15.90 -19.70
C GLY A 433 4.44 15.34 -20.99
N ILE A 434 3.20 14.89 -20.93
CA ILE A 434 2.33 14.47 -22.03
C ILE A 434 2.22 15.62 -23.07
N THR A 435 3.36 16.21 -23.48
CA THR A 435 3.41 17.43 -24.28
C THR A 435 3.65 17.15 -25.76
N ASP A 436 4.08 15.95 -26.13
CA ASP A 436 4.45 15.70 -27.52
C ASP A 436 3.43 14.91 -28.35
N ASP A 437 2.41 14.33 -27.74
CA ASP A 437 1.29 13.74 -28.48
C ASP A 437 0.04 14.59 -28.34
N VAL A 438 0.12 15.84 -28.76
CA VAL A 438 -1.03 16.77 -28.83
C VAL A 438 -1.74 16.55 -30.14
N ARG A 439 -2.97 16.02 -30.09
CA ARG A 439 -3.76 15.69 -31.27
C ARG A 439 -5.16 16.25 -31.19
N LEU A 440 -5.78 16.41 -32.36
CA LEU A 440 -7.22 16.60 -32.45
C LEU A 440 -7.93 15.24 -32.29
N ILE A 441 -9.03 15.24 -31.53
CA ILE A 441 -9.89 14.07 -31.42
C ILE A 441 -10.49 13.78 -32.81
N ASN A 442 -10.36 12.55 -33.27
CA ASN A 442 -11.02 12.10 -34.49
C ASN A 442 -12.55 11.95 -34.21
N PRO A 443 -13.43 12.81 -34.80
CA PRO A 443 -14.85 12.79 -34.49
C PRO A 443 -15.58 11.51 -34.95
N ASN A 444 -14.94 10.73 -35.83
CA ASN A 444 -15.52 9.49 -36.37
C ASN A 444 -15.22 8.25 -35.49
N GLN A 445 -14.53 8.41 -34.36
CA GLN A 445 -14.17 7.31 -33.48
C GLN A 445 -14.50 7.67 -32.03
N PRO A 446 -14.94 6.69 -31.22
CA PRO A 446 -15.21 6.94 -29.81
C PRO A 446 -13.93 7.37 -29.11
N CYS A 447 -14.05 8.46 -28.34
CA CYS A 447 -12.98 9.01 -27.53
C CYS A 447 -13.47 9.14 -26.10
N TYR A 448 -12.61 8.83 -25.15
CA TYR A 448 -12.95 8.81 -23.73
C TYR A 448 -11.92 9.65 -22.95
N ASP A 449 -12.35 10.38 -21.94
CA ASP A 449 -11.45 10.98 -20.96
C ASP A 449 -10.81 9.89 -20.07
N LEU A 450 -9.90 10.28 -19.19
CA LEU A 450 -9.26 9.33 -18.25
C LEU A 450 -10.27 8.67 -17.29
N ASN A 451 -11.46 9.22 -17.26
CA ASN A 451 -12.56 8.77 -16.41
C ASN A 451 -13.51 7.83 -17.19
N GLY A 452 -13.16 7.42 -18.39
CA GLY A 452 -13.98 6.57 -19.24
C GLY A 452 -15.24 7.26 -19.77
N ARG A 453 -15.44 8.58 -19.57
CA ARG A 453 -16.56 9.32 -20.15
C ARG A 453 -16.28 9.54 -21.63
N ARG A 454 -17.27 9.28 -22.45
CA ARG A 454 -17.18 9.61 -23.86
C ARG A 454 -17.14 11.14 -24.03
N VAL A 455 -16.12 11.61 -24.72
CA VAL A 455 -15.90 13.02 -25.00
C VAL A 455 -15.93 13.29 -26.50
N ASP A 456 -16.21 14.52 -26.89
CA ASP A 456 -16.26 14.96 -28.27
C ASP A 456 -15.02 15.80 -28.66
N ALA A 457 -14.99 16.27 -29.89
CA ALA A 457 -13.85 17.02 -30.43
C ALA A 457 -13.61 18.38 -29.76
N SER A 458 -14.53 18.87 -28.93
CA SER A 458 -14.37 20.12 -28.18
C SER A 458 -13.64 19.93 -26.84
N TYR A 459 -13.48 18.69 -26.37
CA TYR A 459 -12.83 18.37 -25.11
C TYR A 459 -11.35 18.77 -25.15
N ARG A 460 -10.88 19.28 -24.03
CA ARG A 460 -9.46 19.64 -23.81
C ARG A 460 -8.95 18.91 -22.58
N GLY A 461 -7.90 18.11 -22.76
CA GLY A 461 -7.33 17.30 -21.70
C GLY A 461 -6.85 15.95 -22.20
N ILE A 462 -6.46 15.08 -21.29
CA ILE A 462 -5.96 13.74 -21.65
C ILE A 462 -7.15 12.86 -22.05
N VAL A 463 -7.03 12.21 -23.20
CA VAL A 463 -8.05 11.32 -23.74
C VAL A 463 -7.46 9.98 -24.19
N ILE A 464 -8.34 8.99 -24.31
CA ILE A 464 -8.03 7.66 -24.86
C ILE A 464 -8.89 7.48 -26.11
N GLN A 465 -8.25 7.27 -27.25
CA GLN A 465 -8.90 6.95 -28.51
C GLN A 465 -8.11 5.84 -29.21
N ASN A 466 -8.80 4.76 -29.62
CA ASN A 466 -8.15 3.57 -30.22
C ASN A 466 -7.04 2.95 -29.36
N GLY A 467 -7.24 2.90 -28.07
CA GLY A 467 -6.24 2.35 -27.14
C GLY A 467 -4.98 3.21 -26.95
N ARG A 468 -4.96 4.42 -27.52
CA ARG A 468 -3.83 5.37 -27.36
C ARG A 468 -4.24 6.55 -26.51
N LYS A 469 -3.37 6.96 -25.63
CA LYS A 469 -3.51 8.11 -24.72
C LYS A 469 -2.78 9.31 -25.31
N PHE A 470 -3.47 10.46 -25.42
CA PHE A 470 -2.88 11.70 -25.89
C PHE A 470 -3.60 12.91 -25.29
N PHE A 471 -2.99 14.09 -25.44
CA PHE A 471 -3.63 15.35 -25.04
C PHE A 471 -4.48 15.91 -26.18
N ALA A 472 -5.78 16.03 -25.97
CA ALA A 472 -6.71 16.65 -26.91
C ALA A 472 -6.58 18.19 -26.87
N LYS A 473 -6.36 18.80 -28.04
CA LYS A 473 -6.16 20.25 -28.25
C LYS A 473 -7.38 20.93 -28.83
#